data_ba1e658f20e2dd4f1a86a47f3192662f
#
_entry.id   ba1e658f20e2dd4f1a86a47f3192662f
#
_cell.length_a   1.000
_cell.length_b   1.000
_cell.length_c   1.000
_cell.angle_alpha   90.00
_cell.angle_beta   90.00
_cell.angle_gamma   90.00
#
_symmetry.space_group_name_H-M   'P 1'
#
loop_
_entity.id
_entity.type
_entity.pdbx_description
1 polymer ?
#
loop_
_entity_poly.entity_id
_entity_poly.type
_entity_poly.pdbx_seq_one_letter_code
_entity_poly.pdbx_strand_id
1 'polypeptide(L)'
;DWCQKSENKRDIAYGSLKRILVAAYCEYEKAGVQGLPSFDSLEDDIIQAMNVCGRHKVNGDSVPKGADEIYDYNIYVGGTMLGRGLTLKGLAITYIIRTAKGVSTVDTVQQRARWFGYKMKYLDLCRIFAVGKIIREFQEIRDHEEDLWETVRAAKCQGTNFKNMARIFALSD
;
A
#
# COMPACT_ATOMS: atom_id res chain seq x y z
N ASP A 1 -24.92 3.37 10.34
CA ASP A 1 -26.07 4.16 10.83
C ASP A 1 -25.77 5.65 10.99
N TRP A 2 -25.04 6.16 10.03
CA TRP A 2 -24.74 7.58 9.91
C TRP A 2 -26.01 8.41 9.71
N CYS A 3 -27.01 7.89 8.99
CA CYS A 3 -28.26 8.57 8.70
C CYS A 3 -29.24 8.71 9.88
N GLN A 4 -29.02 8.04 11.01
CA GLN A 4 -29.94 8.04 12.17
C GLN A 4 -29.50 8.92 13.33
N LYS A 5 -28.36 9.62 13.23
CA LYS A 5 -27.90 10.53 14.28
C LYS A 5 -28.62 11.87 14.19
N SER A 6 -28.93 12.47 15.35
CA SER A 6 -29.53 13.82 15.40
C SER A 6 -28.65 14.82 14.63
N GLU A 7 -29.25 15.86 14.03
CA GLU A 7 -28.52 16.85 13.22
C GLU A 7 -27.26 17.39 13.90
N ASN A 8 -27.34 17.81 15.15
CA ASN A 8 -26.17 18.27 15.92
C ASN A 8 -25.02 17.23 16.04
N LYS A 9 -25.36 15.95 16.16
CA LYS A 9 -24.34 14.88 16.21
C LYS A 9 -23.77 14.58 14.82
N ARG A 10 -24.57 14.80 13.76
CA ARG A 10 -24.09 14.70 12.37
C ARG A 10 -23.08 15.79 12.07
N ASP A 11 -23.38 17.03 12.44
CA ASP A 11 -22.50 18.17 12.18
C ASP A 11 -21.14 18.03 12.88
N ILE A 12 -21.14 17.62 14.15
CA ILE A 12 -19.91 17.38 14.91
C ILE A 12 -19.10 16.23 14.32
N ALA A 13 -19.76 15.11 13.98
CA ALA A 13 -19.09 13.95 13.40
C ALA A 13 -18.59 14.24 11.98
N TYR A 14 -19.36 15.01 11.20
CA TYR A 14 -18.95 15.47 9.88
C TYR A 14 -17.75 16.41 9.95
N GLY A 15 -17.75 17.39 10.83
CA GLY A 15 -16.62 18.31 11.02
C GLY A 15 -15.35 17.60 11.47
N SER A 16 -15.47 16.52 12.23
CA SER A 16 -14.33 15.67 12.61
C SER A 16 -13.81 14.85 11.44
N LEU A 17 -14.70 14.27 10.63
CA LEU A 17 -14.35 13.53 9.42
C LEU A 17 -13.69 14.47 8.40
N LYS A 18 -14.29 15.63 8.14
CA LYS A 18 -13.75 16.61 7.20
C LYS A 18 -12.31 17.00 7.55
N ARG A 19 -12.00 17.22 8.83
CA ARG A 19 -10.62 17.49 9.25
C ARG A 19 -9.65 16.37 8.91
N ILE A 20 -10.06 15.10 9.07
CA ILE A 20 -9.23 13.94 8.72
C ILE A 20 -9.03 13.88 7.20
N LEU A 21 -10.09 14.10 6.42
CA LEU A 21 -10.03 14.08 4.96
C LEU A 21 -9.14 15.21 4.41
N VAL A 22 -9.27 16.42 4.94
CA VAL A 22 -8.40 17.55 4.58
C VAL A 22 -6.95 17.27 4.93
N ALA A 23 -6.65 16.69 6.11
CA ALA A 23 -5.29 16.33 6.48
C ALA A 23 -4.70 15.28 5.51
N ALA A 24 -5.49 14.27 5.13
CA ALA A 24 -5.07 13.29 4.13
C ALA A 24 -4.85 13.92 2.75
N TYR A 25 -5.73 14.82 2.33
CA TYR A 25 -5.58 15.56 1.07
C TYR A 25 -4.29 16.39 1.04
N CYS A 26 -3.97 17.12 2.11
CA CYS A 26 -2.74 17.89 2.23
C CYS A 26 -1.47 17.03 2.08
N GLU A 27 -1.50 15.75 2.48
CA GLU A 27 -0.36 14.84 2.25
C GLU A 27 -0.17 14.52 0.75
N TYR A 28 -1.23 14.46 -0.04
CA TYR A 28 -1.12 14.32 -1.50
C TYR A 28 -0.63 15.61 -2.17
N GLU A 29 -1.06 16.78 -1.71
CA GLU A 29 -0.54 18.06 -2.19
C GLU A 29 0.96 18.20 -1.91
N LYS A 30 1.41 17.90 -0.67
CA LYS A 30 2.82 17.90 -0.29
C LYS A 30 3.66 16.92 -1.11
N ALA A 31 3.08 15.79 -1.49
CA ALA A 31 3.74 14.81 -2.34
C ALA A 31 3.83 15.24 -3.83
N GLY A 32 3.24 16.37 -4.20
CA GLY A 32 3.30 16.91 -5.56
C GLY A 32 2.51 16.08 -6.58
N VAL A 33 1.40 15.46 -6.17
CA VAL A 33 0.55 14.68 -7.07
C VAL A 33 0.03 15.56 -8.19
N GLN A 34 0.33 15.20 -9.43
CA GLN A 34 -0.04 15.99 -10.59
C GLN A 34 -1.53 15.85 -10.91
N GLY A 35 -2.16 16.98 -11.24
CA GLY A 35 -3.58 16.98 -11.60
C GLY A 35 -4.53 16.69 -10.45
N LEU A 36 -4.08 16.83 -9.18
CA LEU A 36 -4.94 16.68 -8.02
C LEU A 36 -6.05 17.75 -8.05
N PRO A 37 -7.34 17.38 -8.11
CA PRO A 37 -8.45 18.35 -8.06
C PRO A 37 -8.50 19.04 -6.70
N SER A 38 -9.20 20.18 -6.59
CA SER A 38 -9.37 20.83 -5.29
C SER A 38 -10.16 19.97 -4.31
N PHE A 39 -9.89 20.12 -3.00
CA PHE A 39 -10.61 19.35 -1.97
C PHE A 39 -12.12 19.53 -2.07
N ASP A 40 -12.58 20.76 -2.28
CA ASP A 40 -14.01 21.07 -2.37
C ASP A 40 -14.69 20.35 -3.54
N SER A 41 -13.97 20.14 -4.66
CA SER A 41 -14.52 19.39 -5.79
C SER A 41 -14.54 17.87 -5.57
N LEU A 42 -13.73 17.36 -4.63
CA LEU A 42 -13.65 15.93 -4.29
C LEU A 42 -14.56 15.53 -3.13
N GLU A 43 -15.04 16.48 -2.33
CA GLU A 43 -15.71 16.19 -1.07
C GLU A 43 -16.93 15.29 -1.24
N ASP A 44 -17.80 15.60 -2.19
CA ASP A 44 -19.00 14.80 -2.47
C ASP A 44 -18.64 13.41 -3.01
N ASP A 45 -17.66 13.32 -3.90
CA ASP A 45 -17.19 12.05 -4.46
C ASP A 45 -16.60 11.15 -3.38
N ILE A 46 -15.85 11.73 -2.42
CA ILE A 46 -15.29 10.98 -1.28
C ILE A 46 -16.40 10.41 -0.42
N ILE A 47 -17.43 11.22 -0.11
CA ILE A 47 -18.57 10.78 0.71
C ILE A 47 -19.32 9.67 -0.02
N GLN A 48 -19.55 9.82 -1.31
CA GLN A 48 -20.21 8.79 -2.12
C GLN A 48 -19.38 7.50 -2.14
N ALA A 49 -18.07 7.58 -2.39
CA ALA A 49 -17.18 6.44 -2.37
C ALA A 49 -17.19 5.69 -1.03
N MET A 50 -17.21 6.41 0.10
CA MET A 50 -17.31 5.82 1.43
C MET A 50 -18.63 5.06 1.65
N ASN A 51 -19.73 5.54 1.08
CA ASN A 51 -21.04 4.91 1.22
C ASN A 51 -21.19 3.62 0.42
N VAL A 52 -20.54 3.53 -0.75
CA VAL A 52 -20.63 2.37 -1.66
C VAL A 52 -19.40 1.42 -1.55
N CYS A 53 -18.48 1.70 -0.63
CA CYS A 53 -17.25 0.94 -0.49
C CYS A 53 -17.50 -0.50 0.01
N GLY A 54 -17.06 -1.49 -0.75
CA GLY A 54 -17.06 -2.90 -0.38
C GLY A 54 -16.05 -3.19 0.75
N ARG A 55 -16.47 -3.96 1.76
CA ARG A 55 -15.62 -4.38 2.90
C ARG A 55 -15.48 -5.88 2.93
N HIS A 56 -14.26 -6.38 2.73
CA HIS A 56 -13.98 -7.80 2.55
C HIS A 56 -13.03 -8.31 3.63
N LYS A 57 -13.48 -9.33 4.36
CA LYS A 57 -12.62 -10.06 5.30
C LYS A 57 -11.99 -11.24 4.58
N VAL A 58 -10.65 -11.26 4.50
CA VAL A 58 -9.88 -12.31 3.83
C VAL A 58 -9.23 -13.22 4.87
N ASN A 59 -9.81 -14.42 5.05
CA ASN A 59 -9.28 -15.49 5.88
C ASN A 59 -9.03 -16.74 5.02
N GLY A 60 -8.31 -17.75 5.55
CA GLY A 60 -7.87 -18.94 4.82
C GLY A 60 -8.93 -19.65 3.96
N ASP A 61 -10.19 -19.61 4.38
CA ASP A 61 -11.29 -20.33 3.70
C ASP A 61 -12.24 -19.41 2.91
N SER A 62 -12.03 -18.09 2.99
CA SER A 62 -12.91 -17.10 2.34
C SER A 62 -12.11 -16.00 1.64
N VAL A 63 -11.66 -16.31 0.42
CA VAL A 63 -11.19 -15.27 -0.51
C VAL A 63 -12.41 -14.82 -1.31
N PRO A 64 -12.83 -13.55 -1.23
CA PRO A 64 -13.93 -13.06 -2.04
C PRO A 64 -13.53 -13.13 -3.52
N LYS A 65 -14.16 -14.01 -4.28
CA LYS A 65 -13.99 -14.06 -5.73
C LYS A 65 -14.90 -13.01 -6.36
N GLY A 66 -14.35 -12.18 -7.24
CA GLY A 66 -15.12 -11.19 -7.99
C GLY A 66 -15.59 -9.98 -7.17
N ALA A 67 -15.03 -9.72 -5.98
CA ALA A 67 -15.38 -8.54 -5.19
C ALA A 67 -15.02 -7.23 -5.91
N ASP A 68 -13.98 -7.23 -6.70
CA ASP A 68 -13.54 -6.15 -7.58
C ASP A 68 -14.46 -5.94 -8.81
N GLU A 69 -15.36 -6.87 -9.08
CA GLU A 69 -16.36 -6.76 -10.14
C GLU A 69 -17.69 -6.13 -9.64
N ILE A 70 -17.91 -6.10 -8.31
CA ILE A 70 -19.16 -5.63 -7.71
C ILE A 70 -19.05 -4.19 -7.22
N TYR A 71 -17.87 -3.81 -6.72
CA TYR A 71 -17.65 -2.50 -6.10
C TYR A 71 -16.46 -1.79 -6.74
N ASP A 72 -16.62 -0.52 -7.07
CA ASP A 72 -15.54 0.33 -7.60
C ASP A 72 -14.48 0.62 -6.51
N TYR A 73 -14.91 0.70 -5.24
CA TYR A 73 -14.05 0.92 -4.09
C TYR A 73 -14.10 -0.26 -3.14
N ASN A 74 -12.94 -0.75 -2.71
CA ASN A 74 -12.86 -1.94 -1.90
C ASN A 74 -11.84 -1.80 -0.77
N ILE A 75 -12.19 -2.27 0.43
CA ILE A 75 -11.30 -2.42 1.57
C ILE A 75 -11.17 -3.91 1.90
N TYR A 76 -9.94 -4.42 1.84
CA TYR A 76 -9.63 -5.79 2.20
C TYR A 76 -8.93 -5.84 3.56
N VAL A 77 -9.45 -6.62 4.48
CA VAL A 77 -8.87 -6.82 5.81
C VAL A 77 -8.55 -8.30 5.99
N GLY A 78 -7.29 -8.61 6.26
CA GLY A 78 -6.87 -10.00 6.42
C GLY A 78 -5.48 -10.15 7.01
N GLY A 79 -5.07 -11.41 7.20
CA GLY A 79 -3.76 -11.78 7.70
C GLY A 79 -2.77 -12.11 6.56
N THR A 80 -1.98 -13.18 6.78
CA THR A 80 -0.96 -13.66 5.84
C THR A 80 -1.49 -14.03 4.45
N MET A 81 -2.78 -14.36 4.35
CA MET A 81 -3.42 -14.67 3.07
C MET A 81 -3.46 -13.48 2.10
N LEU A 82 -3.56 -12.25 2.61
CA LEU A 82 -3.41 -11.05 1.77
C LEU A 82 -2.02 -10.95 1.15
N GLY A 83 -0.99 -11.50 1.80
CA GLY A 83 0.39 -11.48 1.32
C GLY A 83 0.76 -12.60 0.36
N ARG A 84 -0.07 -13.64 0.21
CA ARG A 84 0.27 -14.83 -0.57
C ARG A 84 -0.89 -15.26 -1.46
N GLY A 85 -0.68 -15.19 -2.77
CA GLY A 85 -1.60 -15.77 -3.75
C GLY A 85 -2.84 -14.98 -4.11
N LEU A 86 -3.02 -13.76 -3.59
CA LEU A 86 -4.08 -12.86 -3.97
C LEU A 86 -3.53 -11.70 -4.80
N THR A 87 -4.10 -11.50 -5.97
CA THR A 87 -3.80 -10.32 -6.81
C THR A 87 -4.91 -9.30 -6.60
N LEU A 88 -4.57 -8.15 -6.03
CA LEU A 88 -5.50 -7.04 -5.84
C LEU A 88 -5.27 -6.01 -6.95
N LYS A 89 -6.16 -5.99 -7.92
CA LYS A 89 -6.12 -4.98 -8.99
C LYS A 89 -6.44 -3.60 -8.41
N GLY A 90 -5.75 -2.57 -8.87
CA GLY A 90 -6.02 -1.19 -8.44
C GLY A 90 -5.68 -0.87 -6.97
N LEU A 91 -4.94 -1.75 -6.26
CA LEU A 91 -4.54 -1.48 -4.88
C LEU A 91 -3.68 -0.22 -4.79
N ALA A 92 -4.20 0.84 -4.19
CA ALA A 92 -3.51 2.12 -4.00
C ALA A 92 -2.97 2.28 -2.58
N ILE A 93 -3.71 1.85 -1.57
CA ILE A 93 -3.35 2.07 -0.16
C ILE A 93 -3.16 0.72 0.53
N THR A 94 -2.03 0.57 1.24
CA THR A 94 -1.75 -0.62 2.05
C THR A 94 -1.41 -0.21 3.48
N TYR A 95 -2.03 -0.88 4.45
CA TYR A 95 -1.78 -0.68 5.86
C TYR A 95 -1.26 -1.96 6.51
N ILE A 96 0.01 -1.97 6.92
CA ILE A 96 0.71 -3.14 7.47
C ILE A 96 0.95 -2.94 8.98
N ILE A 97 0.15 -3.61 9.81
CA ILE A 97 0.20 -3.47 11.27
C ILE A 97 0.97 -4.59 11.99
N ARG A 98 1.31 -5.68 11.31
CA ARG A 98 1.98 -6.82 11.93
C ARG A 98 3.34 -7.05 11.31
N THR A 99 4.35 -7.17 12.17
CA THR A 99 5.65 -7.75 11.81
C THR A 99 5.54 -9.26 11.74
N ALA A 100 6.40 -9.92 10.97
CA ALA A 100 6.58 -11.35 11.06
C ALA A 100 7.11 -11.71 12.47
N LYS A 101 6.71 -12.86 13.01
CA LYS A 101 7.35 -13.39 14.22
C LYS A 101 8.73 -13.95 13.80
N GLY A 102 9.80 -13.39 14.37
CA GLY A 102 11.19 -13.75 14.05
C GLY A 102 11.82 -12.84 12.99
N VAL A 103 12.98 -13.25 12.48
CA VAL A 103 13.70 -12.52 11.44
C VAL A 103 12.93 -12.62 10.12
N SER A 104 12.57 -11.47 9.55
CA SER A 104 11.94 -11.43 8.23
C SER A 104 13.00 -11.75 7.17
N THR A 105 12.77 -12.77 6.34
CA THR A 105 13.64 -13.00 5.19
C THR A 105 13.34 -12.00 4.08
N VAL A 106 14.34 -11.63 3.29
CA VAL A 106 14.19 -10.74 2.13
C VAL A 106 13.05 -11.20 1.22
N ASP A 107 12.97 -12.52 0.95
CA ASP A 107 11.89 -13.10 0.15
C ASP A 107 10.49 -12.83 0.74
N THR A 108 10.33 -12.94 2.05
CA THR A 108 9.04 -12.65 2.72
C THR A 108 8.65 -11.18 2.58
N VAL A 109 9.61 -10.26 2.70
CA VAL A 109 9.36 -8.83 2.56
C VAL A 109 9.09 -8.47 1.11
N GLN A 110 9.85 -9.01 0.17
CA GLN A 110 9.63 -8.84 -1.26
C GLN A 110 8.29 -9.41 -1.73
N GLN A 111 7.85 -10.55 -1.20
CA GLN A 111 6.52 -11.09 -1.47
C GLN A 111 5.40 -10.13 -1.03
N ARG A 112 5.58 -9.42 0.08
CA ARG A 112 4.66 -8.35 0.48
C ARG A 112 4.74 -7.15 -0.47
N ALA A 113 5.95 -6.82 -0.93
CA ALA A 113 6.17 -5.73 -1.88
C ALA A 113 5.58 -6.00 -3.28
N ARG A 114 5.30 -7.27 -3.65
CA ARG A 114 4.65 -7.62 -4.93
C ARG A 114 3.29 -6.95 -5.14
N TRP A 115 2.64 -6.50 -4.08
CA TRP A 115 1.41 -5.71 -4.19
C TRP A 115 1.63 -4.37 -4.89
N PHE A 116 2.86 -3.90 -4.96
CA PHE A 116 3.21 -2.59 -5.52
C PHE A 116 3.68 -2.66 -6.98
N GLY A 117 3.72 -3.84 -7.60
CA GLY A 117 4.07 -4.00 -9.00
C GLY A 117 2.99 -3.47 -9.97
N TYR A 118 3.40 -3.08 -11.17
CA TYR A 118 2.52 -2.67 -12.28
C TYR A 118 1.65 -1.44 -12.03
N LYS A 119 2.10 -0.49 -11.19
CA LYS A 119 1.33 0.68 -10.76
C LYS A 119 1.81 2.01 -11.34
N MET A 120 2.62 1.98 -12.39
CA MET A 120 3.23 3.19 -12.96
C MET A 120 2.22 4.29 -13.30
N LYS A 121 0.98 3.93 -13.65
CA LYS A 121 -0.05 4.90 -14.03
C LYS A 121 -0.63 5.71 -12.86
N TYR A 122 -0.51 5.20 -11.63
CA TYR A 122 -1.07 5.81 -10.41
C TYR A 122 -0.15 5.65 -9.20
N LEU A 123 1.16 5.53 -9.47
CA LEU A 123 2.18 5.33 -8.43
C LEU A 123 2.22 6.51 -7.43
N ASP A 124 2.02 7.71 -7.91
CA ASP A 124 1.93 8.92 -7.12
C ASP A 124 0.76 8.95 -6.12
N LEU A 125 -0.30 8.16 -6.39
CA LEU A 125 -1.43 7.97 -5.48
C LEU A 125 -1.18 6.83 -4.47
N CYS A 126 -0.19 5.96 -4.69
CA CYS A 126 0.07 4.84 -3.82
C CYS A 126 0.65 5.26 -2.47
N ARG A 127 0.12 4.70 -1.37
CA ARG A 127 0.60 4.94 0.00
C ARG A 127 0.75 3.63 0.76
N ILE A 128 1.83 3.56 1.56
CA ILE A 128 2.09 2.47 2.48
C ILE A 128 2.14 3.03 3.90
N PHE A 129 1.27 2.53 4.73
CA PHE A 129 1.28 2.80 6.17
C PHE A 129 1.78 1.55 6.88
N ALA A 130 2.88 1.66 7.60
CA ALA A 130 3.49 0.55 8.30
C ALA A 130 4.18 1.01 9.58
N VAL A 131 4.39 0.08 10.52
CA VAL A 131 5.21 0.36 11.71
C VAL A 131 6.68 0.58 11.30
N GLY A 132 7.41 1.41 12.07
CA GLY A 132 8.76 1.84 11.70
C GLY A 132 9.75 0.70 11.40
N LYS A 133 9.62 -0.45 12.09
CA LYS A 133 10.44 -1.64 11.79
C LYS A 133 10.23 -2.12 10.34
N ILE A 134 8.99 -2.22 9.89
CA ILE A 134 8.66 -2.68 8.52
C ILE A 134 9.17 -1.68 7.48
N ILE A 135 9.06 -0.38 7.76
CA ILE A 135 9.59 0.65 6.85
C ILE A 135 11.10 0.50 6.69
N ARG A 136 11.84 0.29 7.79
CA ARG A 136 13.28 0.03 7.72
C ARG A 136 13.62 -1.22 6.92
N GLU A 137 12.91 -2.34 7.13
CA GLU A 137 13.08 -3.57 6.36
C GLU A 137 12.93 -3.31 4.85
N PHE A 138 11.93 -2.52 4.43
CA PHE A 138 11.75 -2.15 3.02
C PHE A 138 12.89 -1.26 2.50
N GLN A 139 13.39 -0.33 3.31
CA GLN A 139 14.50 0.55 2.95
C GLN A 139 15.79 -0.26 2.76
N GLU A 140 16.12 -1.14 3.71
CA GLU A 140 17.29 -2.00 3.64
C GLU A 140 17.27 -2.89 2.38
N ILE A 141 16.10 -3.47 2.06
CA ILE A 141 15.97 -4.28 0.84
C ILE A 141 16.17 -3.44 -0.42
N ARG A 142 15.59 -2.25 -0.47
CA ARG A 142 15.79 -1.34 -1.60
C ARG A 142 17.27 -1.02 -1.80
N ASP A 143 17.95 -0.66 -0.71
CA ASP A 143 19.36 -0.27 -0.75
C ASP A 143 20.22 -1.46 -1.22
N HIS A 144 19.93 -2.68 -0.75
CA HIS A 144 20.60 -3.89 -1.24
C HIS A 144 20.32 -4.19 -2.71
N GLU A 145 19.10 -3.98 -3.17
CA GLU A 145 18.77 -4.17 -4.59
C GLU A 145 19.49 -3.14 -5.48
N GLU A 146 19.57 -1.88 -5.05
CA GLU A 146 20.30 -0.85 -5.77
C GLU A 146 21.79 -1.21 -5.89
N ASP A 147 22.45 -1.61 -4.79
CA ASP A 147 23.82 -2.09 -4.77
C ASP A 147 24.05 -3.29 -5.70
N LEU A 148 23.10 -4.24 -5.69
CA LEU A 148 23.15 -5.41 -6.57
C LEU A 148 23.09 -4.98 -8.04
N TRP A 149 22.15 -4.11 -8.38
CA TRP A 149 22.01 -3.61 -9.75
C TRP A 149 23.20 -2.80 -10.22
N GLU A 150 23.80 -1.98 -9.36
CA GLU A 150 25.06 -1.29 -9.66
C GLU A 150 26.20 -2.27 -9.94
N THR A 151 26.33 -3.28 -9.11
CA THR A 151 27.33 -4.35 -9.30
C THR A 151 27.12 -5.12 -10.61
N VAL A 152 25.87 -5.45 -10.94
CA VAL A 152 25.52 -6.13 -12.20
C VAL A 152 25.83 -5.23 -13.42
N ARG A 153 25.53 -3.95 -13.34
CA ARG A 153 25.85 -2.99 -14.42
C ARG A 153 27.35 -2.85 -14.61
N ALA A 154 28.11 -2.72 -13.51
CA ALA A 154 29.57 -2.63 -13.56
C ALA A 154 30.21 -3.90 -14.16
N ALA A 155 29.75 -5.08 -13.72
CA ALA A 155 30.24 -6.36 -14.24
C ALA A 155 29.92 -6.53 -15.73
N LYS A 156 28.76 -6.07 -16.18
CA LYS A 156 28.38 -6.10 -17.60
C LYS A 156 29.32 -5.21 -18.42
N CYS A 157 29.66 -4.02 -17.93
CA CYS A 157 30.60 -3.11 -18.61
C CYS A 157 32.02 -3.71 -18.69
N GLN A 158 32.42 -4.52 -17.71
CA GLN A 158 33.74 -5.15 -17.64
C GLN A 158 33.82 -6.52 -18.35
N GLY A 159 32.71 -7.00 -18.92
CA GLY A 159 32.67 -8.33 -19.56
C GLY A 159 32.79 -9.50 -18.58
N THR A 160 32.54 -9.29 -17.29
CA THR A 160 32.71 -10.30 -16.24
C THR A 160 31.58 -11.34 -16.27
N ASN A 161 31.91 -12.61 -16.05
CA ASN A 161 30.93 -13.69 -16.02
C ASN A 161 30.17 -13.70 -14.67
N PHE A 162 28.86 -13.52 -14.70
CA PHE A 162 27.98 -13.46 -13.51
C PHE A 162 27.94 -14.76 -12.69
N LYS A 163 28.35 -15.91 -13.26
CA LYS A 163 28.34 -17.20 -12.54
C LYS A 163 29.17 -17.21 -11.26
N ASN A 164 30.14 -16.31 -11.13
CA ASN A 164 31.06 -16.24 -9.99
C ASN A 164 30.67 -15.16 -8.98
N MET A 165 29.53 -14.48 -9.16
CA MET A 165 29.06 -13.41 -8.27
C MET A 165 28.01 -13.93 -7.29
N ALA A 166 28.36 -14.85 -6.41
CA ALA A 166 27.49 -15.23 -5.31
C ALA A 166 27.55 -14.15 -4.21
N ARG A 167 26.44 -13.53 -3.88
CA ARG A 167 26.30 -12.63 -2.72
C ARG A 167 25.23 -13.17 -1.80
N ILE A 168 25.54 -13.25 -0.52
CA ILE A 168 24.60 -13.59 0.55
C ILE A 168 24.20 -12.28 1.22
N PHE A 169 22.91 -12.01 1.27
CA PHE A 169 22.37 -10.86 1.98
C PHE A 169 21.70 -11.32 3.26
N ALA A 170 22.04 -10.66 4.37
CA ALA A 170 21.33 -10.80 5.63
C ALA A 170 20.75 -9.43 6.01
N LEU A 171 19.50 -9.42 6.49
CA LEU A 171 18.92 -8.20 7.07
C LEU A 171 19.52 -8.00 8.47
N SER A 172 19.79 -6.74 8.82
CA SER A 172 20.24 -6.38 10.17
C SER A 172 19.10 -6.59 11.18
N ASP A 173 19.45 -7.05 12.39
CA ASP A 173 18.52 -7.28 13.50
C ASP A 173 17.95 -5.97 14.11
#